data_083e1e620fdd3535932d81dd3492ac22
#
_entry.id   083e1e620fdd3535932d81dd3492ac22
#
_cell.length_a   1.000
_cell.length_b   1.000
_cell.length_c   1.000
_cell.angle_alpha   90.00
_cell.angle_beta   90.00
_cell.angle_gamma   90.00
#
_symmetry.space_group_name_H-M   'P 1'
#
loop_
_entity.id
_entity.type
_entity.pdbx_description
1 polymer ?
#
loop_
_entity_poly.entity_id
_entity_poly.type
_entity_poly.pdbx_seq_one_letter_code
_entity_poly.pdbx_strand_id
1 'polypeptide(L)'
;MSTILSTIQEIVRQELRAVRIAELGLVEALYPHAGGSDADNYACDVRLKNSGLLLRRVPVATGHIGTAAIPNIGDLVLLTFEKGDVNQPIIIGRLYNDDDRPPINKPDEVIFRLPLEKADNESILSSIKNHADQSPPREVLLQMPPKLTVRITDGTLTATAGKTQMTLDNPNAGGGSVTVLAGGTKITMDQDGDVTIEAMGSMSVKANGNLSLEATSIAIKASVNLNVEANGMVNLKAGGMLGLQASGAATLQGAVVNVQGITNFSP
;
A
#
# COMPACT_ATOMS: atom_id res chain seq x y z
N MET A 1 25.23 62.87 31.79
CA MET A 1 24.82 61.48 32.07
C MET A 1 23.96 60.85 30.96
N SER A 2 23.16 61.63 30.21
CA SER A 2 22.35 61.14 29.11
C SER A 2 23.17 60.53 27.94
N THR A 3 24.36 61.07 27.66
CA THR A 3 25.18 60.63 26.50
C THR A 3 25.81 59.24 26.68
N ILE A 4 26.24 58.87 27.88
CA ILE A 4 26.83 57.56 28.14
C ILE A 4 25.75 56.49 28.06
N LEU A 5 24.55 56.76 28.60
CA LEU A 5 23.42 55.81 28.55
C LEU A 5 22.96 55.56 27.12
N SER A 6 22.88 56.64 26.33
CA SER A 6 22.49 56.53 24.89
C SER A 6 23.55 55.76 24.07
N THR A 7 24.82 55.96 24.33
CA THR A 7 25.92 55.25 23.69
C THR A 7 25.90 53.75 24.05
N ILE A 8 25.66 53.39 25.29
CA ILE A 8 25.49 52.01 25.70
C ILE A 8 24.28 51.35 25.03
N GLN A 9 23.14 52.07 24.99
CA GLN A 9 21.94 51.61 24.30
C GLN A 9 22.19 51.38 22.83
N GLU A 10 22.94 52.26 22.17
CA GLU A 10 23.27 52.13 20.74
C GLU A 10 24.20 50.90 20.49
N ILE A 11 25.21 50.71 21.30
CA ILE A 11 26.10 49.56 21.24
C ILE A 11 25.27 48.26 21.43
N VAL A 12 24.44 48.17 22.47
CA VAL A 12 23.58 47.02 22.72
C VAL A 12 22.64 46.76 21.55
N ARG A 13 22.04 47.80 20.96
CA ARG A 13 21.20 47.64 19.78
C ARG A 13 22.00 47.15 18.56
N GLN A 14 23.22 47.63 18.39
CA GLN A 14 24.09 47.20 17.29
C GLN A 14 24.51 45.73 17.44
N GLU A 15 24.89 45.30 18.63
CA GLU A 15 25.20 43.91 18.93
C GLU A 15 24.00 42.99 18.79
N LEU A 16 22.81 43.38 19.27
CA LEU A 16 21.57 42.62 19.11
C LEU A 16 21.13 42.50 17.64
N ARG A 17 21.45 43.51 16.79
CA ARG A 17 21.19 43.39 15.34
C ARG A 17 22.17 42.48 14.62
N ALA A 18 23.33 42.23 15.16
CA ALA A 18 24.33 41.31 14.62
C ALA A 18 23.98 39.85 14.92
N VAL A 19 23.21 39.60 15.99
CA VAL A 19 22.76 38.23 16.34
C VAL A 19 21.61 37.80 15.46
N ARG A 20 21.82 36.77 14.63
CA ARG A 20 20.78 36.16 13.81
C ARG A 20 20.15 35.01 14.57
N ILE A 21 18.85 35.06 14.79
CA ILE A 21 18.12 34.03 15.53
C ILE A 21 17.51 33.02 14.56
N ALA A 22 16.71 33.50 13.62
CA ALA A 22 16.08 32.68 12.58
C ALA A 22 15.83 33.53 11.34
N GLU A 23 15.95 32.93 10.15
CA GLU A 23 15.65 33.55 8.87
C GLU A 23 14.98 32.57 7.92
N LEU A 24 14.28 33.11 6.93
CA LEU A 24 13.71 32.33 5.83
C LEU A 24 14.67 32.35 4.63
N GLY A 25 14.76 31.22 3.95
CA GLY A 25 15.53 31.10 2.72
C GLY A 25 14.89 30.17 1.71
N LEU A 26 15.36 30.28 0.46
CA LEU A 26 14.96 29.39 -0.65
C LEU A 26 16.13 28.46 -0.93
N VAL A 27 15.82 27.19 -1.13
CA VAL A 27 16.79 26.16 -1.50
C VAL A 27 17.21 26.33 -2.95
N GLU A 28 18.52 26.38 -3.22
CA GLU A 28 19.09 26.51 -4.59
C GLU A 28 19.83 25.29 -5.07
N ALA A 29 20.45 24.52 -4.16
CA ALA A 29 21.15 23.28 -4.52
C ALA A 29 21.04 22.24 -3.41
N LEU A 30 21.15 20.97 -3.74
CA LEU A 30 20.96 19.83 -2.88
C LEU A 30 22.23 18.98 -2.78
N TYR A 31 22.54 18.50 -1.60
CA TYR A 31 23.65 17.58 -1.30
C TYR A 31 23.12 16.40 -0.49
N PRO A 32 22.30 15.51 -1.08
CA PRO A 32 21.86 14.29 -0.40
C PRO A 32 23.04 13.32 -0.27
N HIS A 33 22.98 12.40 0.67
CA HIS A 33 23.84 11.22 0.63
C HIS A 33 23.30 10.25 -0.43
N ALA A 34 23.78 10.36 -1.66
CA ALA A 34 23.23 9.64 -2.83
C ALA A 34 23.91 8.28 -3.06
N GLY A 35 25.06 8.02 -2.45
CA GLY A 35 25.78 6.76 -2.59
C GLY A 35 26.93 6.61 -1.60
N GLY A 36 27.35 5.38 -1.34
CA GLY A 36 28.38 5.08 -0.35
C GLY A 36 29.78 5.66 -0.62
N SER A 37 30.00 6.25 -1.79
CA SER A 37 31.28 6.89 -2.18
C SER A 37 31.22 8.42 -2.17
N ASP A 38 30.05 9.04 -1.96
CA ASP A 38 29.96 10.48 -1.86
C ASP A 38 30.36 10.99 -0.46
N ALA A 39 30.79 12.25 -0.39
CA ALA A 39 31.14 12.93 0.84
C ALA A 39 30.03 13.88 1.32
N ASP A 40 28.85 13.82 0.71
CA ASP A 40 27.72 14.68 1.05
C ASP A 40 26.97 14.13 2.26
N ASN A 41 26.54 15.02 3.13
CA ASN A 41 25.91 14.67 4.39
C ASN A 41 24.64 15.49 4.63
N TYR A 42 23.65 15.31 3.76
CA TYR A 42 22.31 15.82 3.96
C TYR A 42 22.26 17.34 4.16
N ALA A 43 22.71 18.10 3.15
CA ALA A 43 22.80 19.55 3.19
C ALA A 43 22.20 20.21 1.95
N CYS A 44 21.95 21.52 2.03
CA CYS A 44 21.46 22.33 0.92
C CYS A 44 22.22 23.66 0.82
N ASP A 45 22.32 24.23 -0.39
CA ASP A 45 22.61 25.66 -0.53
C ASP A 45 21.31 26.45 -0.40
N VAL A 46 21.33 27.50 0.40
CA VAL A 46 20.13 28.29 0.70
C VAL A 46 20.41 29.78 0.51
N ARG A 47 19.56 30.45 -0.27
CA ARG A 47 19.57 31.91 -0.40
C ARG A 47 18.62 32.53 0.61
N LEU A 48 19.16 33.34 1.51
CA LEU A 48 18.36 34.07 2.49
C LEU A 48 17.42 35.06 1.80
N LYS A 49 16.14 35.05 2.21
CA LYS A 49 15.08 35.84 1.53
C LYS A 49 15.24 37.34 1.77
N ASN A 50 15.72 37.76 2.94
CA ASN A 50 15.84 39.18 3.31
C ASN A 50 17.12 39.82 2.80
N SER A 51 18.26 39.12 2.88
CA SER A 51 19.59 39.68 2.55
C SER A 51 20.11 39.27 1.16
N GLY A 52 19.50 38.22 0.54
CA GLY A 52 20.02 37.63 -0.69
C GLY A 52 21.33 36.85 -0.50
N LEU A 53 21.83 36.71 0.74
CA LEU A 53 23.06 35.99 1.04
C LEU A 53 22.89 34.52 0.71
N LEU A 54 23.85 33.92 -0.03
CA LEU A 54 23.89 32.51 -0.32
C LEU A 54 24.72 31.78 0.76
N LEU A 55 24.05 30.94 1.52
CA LEU A 55 24.67 30.03 2.48
C LEU A 55 24.89 28.68 1.81
N ARG A 56 26.12 28.16 1.90
CA ARG A 56 26.49 26.92 1.23
C ARG A 56 26.54 25.74 2.19
N ARG A 57 26.10 24.56 1.69
CA ARG A 57 26.14 23.29 2.43
C ARG A 57 25.55 23.37 3.84
N VAL A 58 24.41 24.05 3.95
CA VAL A 58 23.67 24.19 5.21
C VAL A 58 23.09 22.82 5.58
N PRO A 59 23.46 22.26 6.75
CA PRO A 59 22.92 20.97 7.19
C PRO A 59 21.42 21.05 7.44
N VAL A 60 20.72 19.95 7.14
CA VAL A 60 19.29 19.82 7.37
C VAL A 60 19.05 18.99 8.64
N ALA A 61 18.39 19.56 9.62
CA ALA A 61 17.97 18.84 10.82
C ALA A 61 16.90 17.80 10.47
N THR A 62 16.93 16.67 11.18
CA THR A 62 15.92 15.61 11.07
C THR A 62 15.26 15.35 12.41
N GLY A 63 13.96 15.03 12.41
CA GLY A 63 13.24 14.68 13.64
C GLY A 63 13.65 13.34 14.23
N HIS A 64 14.24 12.46 13.42
CA HIS A 64 14.70 11.13 13.85
C HIS A 64 15.86 10.69 12.95
N ILE A 65 16.97 10.23 13.56
CA ILE A 65 18.09 9.65 12.81
C ILE A 65 17.63 8.36 12.15
N GLY A 66 17.86 8.26 10.82
CA GLY A 66 17.35 7.18 9.98
C GLY A 66 16.17 7.59 9.09
N THR A 67 15.66 8.82 9.22
CA THR A 67 14.71 9.39 8.24
C THR A 67 15.43 10.35 7.30
N ALA A 68 15.13 10.26 6.01
CA ALA A 68 15.62 11.16 4.98
C ALA A 68 14.44 11.75 4.20
N ALA A 69 14.32 13.07 4.22
CA ALA A 69 13.35 13.86 3.45
C ALA A 69 13.99 15.22 3.14
N ILE A 70 15.00 15.23 2.26
CA ILE A 70 15.72 16.45 1.90
C ILE A 70 14.75 17.44 1.24
N PRO A 71 14.86 18.76 1.48
CA PRO A 71 14.08 19.75 0.75
C PRO A 71 14.29 19.67 -0.75
N ASN A 72 13.32 20.16 -1.54
CA ASN A 72 13.49 20.33 -2.99
C ASN A 72 14.09 21.70 -3.31
N ILE A 73 14.61 21.85 -4.51
CA ILE A 73 15.01 23.16 -5.03
C ILE A 73 13.76 24.04 -5.13
N GLY A 74 13.81 25.27 -4.60
CA GLY A 74 12.68 26.19 -4.52
C GLY A 74 11.93 26.13 -3.19
N ASP A 75 12.09 25.07 -2.37
CA ASP A 75 11.42 24.99 -1.08
C ASP A 75 11.78 26.17 -0.18
N LEU A 76 10.77 26.72 0.49
CA LEU A 76 10.94 27.72 1.54
C LEU A 76 11.32 27.02 2.85
N VAL A 77 12.50 27.37 3.37
CA VAL A 77 13.05 26.76 4.58
C VAL A 77 13.25 27.78 5.71
N LEU A 78 13.09 27.31 6.93
CA LEU A 78 13.41 28.06 8.14
C LEU A 78 14.81 27.65 8.63
N LEU A 79 15.68 28.64 8.78
CA LEU A 79 17.02 28.47 9.28
C LEU A 79 17.15 29.03 10.70
N THR A 80 17.98 28.39 11.49
CA THR A 80 18.53 28.91 12.73
C THR A 80 20.05 29.03 12.60
N PHE A 81 20.70 29.77 13.51
CA PHE A 81 22.14 29.99 13.50
C PHE A 81 22.71 29.64 14.87
N GLU A 82 23.68 28.73 14.89
CA GLU A 82 24.31 28.35 16.18
C GLU A 82 24.92 29.58 16.84
N LYS A 83 24.50 29.89 18.08
CA LYS A 83 24.88 31.07 18.82
C LYS A 83 24.72 32.40 18.07
N GLY A 84 23.87 32.45 17.06
CA GLY A 84 23.66 33.64 16.24
C GLY A 84 24.70 33.87 15.14
N ASP A 85 25.62 32.94 14.92
CA ASP A 85 26.70 33.03 13.93
C ASP A 85 26.13 32.67 12.53
N VAL A 86 26.15 33.62 11.59
CA VAL A 86 25.73 33.46 10.22
C VAL A 86 26.50 32.34 9.45
N ASN A 87 27.71 32.01 9.89
CA ASN A 87 28.54 30.97 9.32
C ASN A 87 28.17 29.55 9.81
N GLN A 88 27.28 29.45 10.80
CA GLN A 88 26.81 28.18 11.35
C GLN A 88 25.30 28.03 11.23
N PRO A 89 24.76 28.07 9.99
CA PRO A 89 23.34 27.91 9.72
C PRO A 89 22.91 26.44 9.82
N ILE A 90 21.66 26.21 10.25
CA ILE A 90 21.02 24.89 10.26
C ILE A 90 19.59 25.06 9.74
N ILE A 91 19.16 24.26 8.75
CA ILE A 91 17.77 24.16 8.34
C ILE A 91 17.02 23.35 9.39
N ILE A 92 15.99 23.93 10.02
CA ILE A 92 15.20 23.30 11.07
C ILE A 92 13.76 22.98 10.65
N GLY A 93 13.34 23.43 9.49
CA GLY A 93 11.99 23.17 8.98
C GLY A 93 11.77 23.68 7.58
N ARG A 94 10.64 23.27 7.01
CA ARG A 94 10.10 23.75 5.73
C ARG A 94 8.76 24.42 5.97
N LEU A 95 8.43 25.41 5.14
CA LEU A 95 7.15 26.09 5.19
C LEU A 95 6.48 26.01 3.81
N TYR A 96 5.18 25.90 3.83
CA TYR A 96 4.38 26.10 2.64
C TYR A 96 4.36 27.59 2.27
N ASN A 97 4.10 27.87 1.00
CA ASN A 97 3.99 29.21 0.46
C ASN A 97 2.79 29.27 -0.51
N ASP A 98 2.63 30.38 -1.25
CA ASP A 98 1.51 30.53 -2.18
C ASP A 98 1.64 29.63 -3.42
N ASP A 99 2.86 29.27 -3.82
CA ASP A 99 3.14 28.41 -4.95
C ASP A 99 3.05 26.91 -4.54
N ASP A 100 3.57 26.57 -3.35
CA ASP A 100 3.57 25.22 -2.78
C ASP A 100 2.61 25.14 -1.60
N ARG A 101 1.34 24.85 -1.87
CA ARG A 101 0.31 24.69 -0.84
C ARG A 101 0.28 23.26 -0.31
N PRO A 102 -0.10 23.07 0.97
CA PRO A 102 -0.26 21.72 1.52
C PRO A 102 -1.35 20.94 0.75
N PRO A 103 -1.31 19.60 0.76
CA PRO A 103 -2.46 18.81 0.35
C PRO A 103 -3.72 19.27 1.09
N ILE A 104 -4.88 19.19 0.44
CA ILE A 104 -6.16 19.50 1.10
C ILE A 104 -6.29 18.61 2.33
N ASN A 105 -6.43 19.23 3.48
CA ASN A 105 -6.46 18.53 4.77
C ASN A 105 -7.46 19.15 5.74
N LYS A 106 -7.82 18.39 6.76
CA LYS A 106 -8.63 18.82 7.91
C LYS A 106 -7.87 18.51 9.21
N PRO A 107 -8.32 19.03 10.37
CA PRO A 107 -7.84 18.54 11.66
C PRO A 107 -7.97 17.01 11.76
N ASP A 108 -7.09 16.37 12.53
CA ASP A 108 -7.03 14.92 12.73
C ASP A 108 -6.75 14.09 11.45
N GLU A 109 -6.04 14.70 10.50
CA GLU A 109 -5.51 14.05 9.31
C GLU A 109 -3.98 14.17 9.23
N VAL A 110 -3.33 13.11 8.78
CA VAL A 110 -1.93 13.11 8.35
C VAL A 110 -1.90 12.67 6.90
N ILE A 111 -1.37 13.53 6.02
CA ILE A 111 -1.36 13.28 4.58
C ILE A 111 0.05 13.47 4.04
N PHE A 112 0.55 12.48 3.32
CA PHE A 112 1.79 12.54 2.54
C PHE A 112 1.45 12.45 1.07
N ARG A 113 1.98 13.40 0.27
CA ARG A 113 1.82 13.44 -1.17
C ARG A 113 3.18 13.67 -1.82
N LEU A 114 3.57 12.81 -2.75
CA LEU A 114 4.83 12.88 -3.48
C LEU A 114 4.64 12.52 -4.96
N PRO A 115 5.09 13.39 -5.90
CA PRO A 115 5.47 14.79 -5.66
C PRO A 115 4.22 15.66 -5.39
N LEU A 116 4.42 16.80 -4.74
CA LEU A 116 3.33 17.66 -4.28
C LEU A 116 2.56 18.32 -5.45
N GLU A 117 3.29 18.78 -6.46
CA GLU A 117 2.79 19.56 -7.60
C GLU A 117 2.12 18.68 -8.69
N LYS A 118 2.23 17.37 -8.62
CA LYS A 118 1.66 16.47 -9.63
C LYS A 118 0.20 16.15 -9.36
N ALA A 119 -0.53 15.78 -10.41
CA ALA A 119 -1.92 15.32 -10.31
C ALA A 119 -2.03 14.00 -9.53
N ASP A 120 -3.22 13.66 -9.05
CA ASP A 120 -3.46 12.44 -8.23
C ASP A 120 -3.09 11.14 -8.94
N ASN A 121 -3.18 11.11 -10.27
CA ASN A 121 -2.80 9.96 -11.08
C ASN A 121 -1.28 9.83 -11.34
N GLU A 122 -0.49 10.78 -10.85
CA GLU A 122 0.97 10.81 -10.97
C GLU A 122 1.67 10.90 -9.60
N SER A 123 0.91 11.12 -8.52
CA SER A 123 1.43 11.26 -7.16
C SER A 123 1.12 10.05 -6.31
N ILE A 124 2.06 9.66 -5.46
CA ILE A 124 1.81 8.73 -4.37
C ILE A 124 1.10 9.50 -3.26
N LEU A 125 -0.05 9.00 -2.80
CA LEU A 125 -0.80 9.53 -1.67
C LEU A 125 -0.80 8.50 -0.54
N SER A 126 -0.42 8.94 0.66
CA SER A 126 -0.63 8.17 1.89
C SER A 126 -1.34 9.05 2.90
N SER A 127 -2.44 8.58 3.47
CA SER A 127 -3.19 9.35 4.45
C SER A 127 -3.72 8.51 5.59
N ILE A 128 -3.76 9.12 6.78
CA ILE A 128 -4.39 8.60 7.98
C ILE A 128 -5.42 9.65 8.42
N LYS A 129 -6.67 9.23 8.61
CA LYS A 129 -7.79 10.11 8.97
C LYS A 129 -8.57 9.52 10.13
N ASN A 130 -9.02 10.37 11.04
CA ASN A 130 -9.86 10.01 12.17
C ASN A 130 -10.94 11.08 12.40
N HIS A 131 -12.09 10.87 11.79
CA HIS A 131 -13.22 11.81 11.84
C HIS A 131 -14.48 11.09 12.34
N ALA A 132 -14.85 11.33 13.58
CA ALA A 132 -15.98 10.65 14.22
C ALA A 132 -17.35 10.95 13.55
N ASP A 133 -17.45 12.04 12.82
CA ASP A 133 -18.64 12.50 12.08
C ASP A 133 -18.72 12.00 10.64
N GLN A 134 -17.74 11.24 10.17
CA GLN A 134 -17.71 10.69 8.81
C GLN A 134 -17.98 9.17 8.80
N SER A 135 -18.27 8.65 7.62
CA SER A 135 -18.42 7.22 7.38
C SER A 135 -17.52 6.80 6.20
N PRO A 136 -16.48 5.99 6.42
CA PRO A 136 -16.02 5.47 7.71
C PRO A 136 -15.35 6.56 8.58
N PRO A 137 -15.40 6.44 9.91
CA PRO A 137 -14.80 7.43 10.79
C PRO A 137 -13.27 7.38 10.80
N ARG A 138 -12.68 6.21 10.55
CA ARG A 138 -11.23 6.01 10.49
C ARG A 138 -10.83 5.40 9.16
N GLU A 139 -9.79 5.95 8.56
CA GLU A 139 -9.26 5.48 7.29
C GLU A 139 -7.73 5.56 7.27
N VAL A 140 -7.09 4.50 6.81
CA VAL A 140 -5.70 4.53 6.33
C VAL A 140 -5.73 4.22 4.84
N LEU A 141 -5.18 5.12 4.04
CA LEU A 141 -5.14 5.02 2.58
C LEU A 141 -3.70 5.06 2.09
N LEU A 142 -3.33 4.15 1.19
CA LEU A 142 -2.15 4.22 0.36
C LEU A 142 -2.60 4.09 -1.10
N GLN A 143 -2.29 5.10 -1.90
CA GLN A 143 -2.61 5.14 -3.31
C GLN A 143 -1.34 5.33 -4.12
N MET A 144 -1.12 4.46 -5.10
CA MET A 144 0.00 4.54 -6.05
C MET A 144 -0.52 4.54 -7.48
N PRO A 145 -0.11 5.51 -8.30
CA PRO A 145 -0.46 5.53 -9.70
C PRO A 145 0.06 4.29 -10.44
N PRO A 146 -0.60 3.87 -11.52
CA PRO A 146 -1.86 4.42 -12.01
C PRO A 146 -3.10 3.81 -11.36
N LYS A 147 -3.04 2.66 -10.66
CA LYS A 147 -4.26 1.94 -10.24
C LYS A 147 -4.08 1.03 -9.02
N LEU A 148 -3.09 1.27 -8.18
CA LEU A 148 -2.92 0.51 -6.95
C LEU A 148 -3.47 1.33 -5.77
N THR A 149 -4.35 0.72 -4.98
CA THR A 149 -4.90 1.32 -3.76
C THR A 149 -4.95 0.28 -2.65
N VAL A 150 -4.47 0.64 -1.46
CA VAL A 150 -4.70 -0.11 -0.22
C VAL A 150 -5.48 0.81 0.72
N ARG A 151 -6.62 0.34 1.19
CA ARG A 151 -7.52 1.07 2.07
C ARG A 151 -7.88 0.23 3.27
N ILE A 152 -7.72 0.77 4.45
CA ILE A 152 -8.10 0.17 5.71
C ILE A 152 -9.11 1.10 6.37
N THR A 153 -10.23 0.55 6.81
CA THR A 153 -11.28 1.25 7.55
C THR A 153 -11.64 0.44 8.79
N ASP A 154 -12.64 0.89 9.56
CA ASP A 154 -13.13 0.12 10.70
C ASP A 154 -13.76 -1.20 10.25
N GLY A 155 -13.02 -2.28 10.38
CA GLY A 155 -13.47 -3.63 10.04
C GLY A 155 -13.18 -4.11 8.62
N THR A 156 -12.65 -3.28 7.71
CA THR A 156 -12.39 -3.68 6.33
C THR A 156 -11.00 -3.29 5.87
N LEU A 157 -10.28 -4.22 5.24
CA LEU A 157 -9.09 -3.94 4.46
C LEU A 157 -9.35 -4.30 3.00
N THR A 158 -9.11 -3.36 2.11
CA THR A 158 -9.25 -3.56 0.66
C THR A 158 -7.93 -3.21 -0.04
N ALA A 159 -7.43 -4.13 -0.86
CA ALA A 159 -6.32 -3.89 -1.78
C ALA A 159 -6.84 -4.03 -3.22
N THR A 160 -6.65 -3.00 -4.04
CA THR A 160 -7.14 -2.95 -5.42
C THR A 160 -5.98 -2.69 -6.37
N ALA A 161 -5.89 -3.47 -7.44
CA ALA A 161 -4.94 -3.29 -8.54
C ALA A 161 -5.68 -3.41 -9.87
N GLY A 162 -6.07 -2.28 -10.45
CA GLY A 162 -6.90 -2.24 -11.65
C GLY A 162 -8.27 -2.88 -11.44
N LYS A 163 -8.51 -4.05 -12.06
CA LYS A 163 -9.75 -4.83 -11.91
C LYS A 163 -9.65 -5.96 -10.89
N THR A 164 -8.51 -6.11 -10.24
CA THR A 164 -8.29 -7.12 -9.21
C THR A 164 -8.42 -6.49 -7.84
N GLN A 165 -9.13 -7.15 -6.94
CA GLN A 165 -9.39 -6.69 -5.59
C GLN A 165 -9.25 -7.83 -4.60
N MET A 166 -8.63 -7.56 -3.48
CA MET A 166 -8.63 -8.41 -2.29
C MET A 166 -9.30 -7.63 -1.16
N THR A 167 -10.27 -8.26 -0.51
CA THR A 167 -10.99 -7.65 0.62
C THR A 167 -10.92 -8.61 1.81
N LEU A 168 -10.52 -8.09 2.97
CA LEU A 168 -10.75 -8.71 4.26
C LEU A 168 -11.85 -7.90 4.93
N ASP A 169 -12.93 -8.54 5.25
CA ASP A 169 -14.07 -7.90 5.90
C ASP A 169 -14.34 -8.59 7.23
N ASN A 170 -14.49 -7.79 8.29
CA ASN A 170 -14.82 -8.25 9.62
C ASN A 170 -15.90 -7.32 10.22
N PRO A 171 -17.16 -7.48 9.79
CA PRO A 171 -18.24 -6.64 10.27
C PRO A 171 -18.44 -6.83 11.77
N ASN A 172 -18.79 -5.76 12.47
CA ASN A 172 -19.00 -5.75 13.93
C ASN A 172 -20.07 -6.77 14.42
N ALA A 173 -20.92 -7.24 13.52
CA ALA A 173 -22.00 -8.21 13.81
C ALA A 173 -21.54 -9.69 13.66
N GLY A 174 -20.26 -9.95 13.37
CA GLY A 174 -19.74 -11.27 13.05
C GLY A 174 -19.83 -11.60 11.54
N GLY A 175 -19.31 -12.76 11.12
CA GLY A 175 -19.36 -13.18 9.72
C GLY A 175 -18.19 -12.62 8.87
N GLY A 176 -17.00 -12.56 9.42
CA GLY A 176 -15.80 -12.12 8.69
C GLY A 176 -15.52 -12.97 7.45
N SER A 177 -14.98 -12.33 6.40
CA SER A 177 -14.66 -13.01 5.15
C SER A 177 -13.40 -12.47 4.48
N VAL A 178 -12.79 -13.31 3.66
CA VAL A 178 -11.74 -12.94 2.70
C VAL A 178 -12.29 -13.16 1.30
N THR A 179 -12.30 -12.12 0.48
CA THR A 179 -12.71 -12.20 -0.93
C THR A 179 -11.56 -11.78 -1.82
N VAL A 180 -11.25 -12.60 -2.83
CA VAL A 180 -10.35 -12.23 -3.93
C VAL A 180 -11.16 -12.21 -5.22
N LEU A 181 -11.17 -11.08 -5.90
CA LEU A 181 -11.85 -10.85 -7.16
C LEU A 181 -10.82 -10.51 -8.25
N ALA A 182 -10.83 -11.23 -9.35
CA ALA A 182 -9.97 -10.94 -10.51
C ALA A 182 -10.81 -11.08 -11.79
N GLY A 183 -11.33 -9.95 -12.27
CA GLY A 183 -12.26 -9.94 -13.39
C GLY A 183 -13.52 -10.76 -13.09
N GLY A 184 -13.71 -11.86 -13.81
CA GLY A 184 -14.86 -12.77 -13.63
C GLY A 184 -14.58 -13.95 -12.68
N THR A 185 -13.43 -14.01 -12.02
CA THR A 185 -13.08 -15.06 -11.04
C THR A 185 -13.17 -14.52 -9.64
N LYS A 186 -13.86 -15.23 -8.76
CA LYS A 186 -14.04 -14.87 -7.35
C LYS A 186 -13.69 -16.07 -6.46
N ILE A 187 -12.93 -15.80 -5.41
CA ILE A 187 -12.67 -16.74 -4.31
C ILE A 187 -13.16 -16.07 -3.04
N THR A 188 -14.02 -16.75 -2.30
CA THR A 188 -14.51 -16.29 -1.00
C THR A 188 -14.22 -17.35 0.05
N MET A 189 -13.70 -16.93 1.18
CA MET A 189 -13.53 -17.74 2.39
C MET A 189 -14.20 -16.98 3.53
N ASP A 190 -15.08 -17.64 4.26
CA ASP A 190 -15.71 -17.04 5.43
C ASP A 190 -15.20 -17.65 6.74
N GLN A 191 -15.50 -17.00 7.84
CA GLN A 191 -15.04 -17.45 9.16
C GLN A 191 -15.75 -18.74 9.64
N ASP A 192 -16.88 -19.12 9.04
CA ASP A 192 -17.60 -20.36 9.35
C ASP A 192 -16.97 -21.57 8.66
N GLY A 193 -15.95 -21.33 7.83
CA GLY A 193 -15.11 -22.34 7.20
C GLY A 193 -15.51 -22.68 5.77
N ASP A 194 -16.49 -22.01 5.18
CA ASP A 194 -16.88 -22.22 3.80
C ASP A 194 -15.91 -21.55 2.81
N VAL A 195 -15.57 -22.28 1.75
CA VAL A 195 -14.75 -21.79 0.65
C VAL A 195 -15.51 -21.96 -0.65
N THR A 196 -15.69 -20.84 -1.38
CA THR A 196 -16.34 -20.81 -2.70
C THR A 196 -15.35 -20.32 -3.74
N ILE A 197 -15.25 -21.02 -4.87
CA ILE A 197 -14.45 -20.61 -6.03
C ILE A 197 -15.38 -20.55 -7.25
N GLU A 198 -15.52 -19.37 -7.83
CA GLU A 198 -16.34 -19.10 -9.00
C GLU A 198 -15.46 -18.59 -10.13
N ALA A 199 -15.59 -19.15 -11.33
CA ALA A 199 -14.91 -18.69 -12.53
C ALA A 199 -15.93 -18.57 -13.68
N MET A 200 -16.03 -17.39 -14.27
CA MET A 200 -16.89 -17.20 -15.48
C MET A 200 -16.30 -17.85 -16.72
N GLY A 201 -15.02 -18.13 -16.73
CA GLY A 201 -14.32 -18.81 -17.81
C GLY A 201 -13.92 -20.24 -17.44
N SER A 202 -12.76 -20.65 -17.89
CA SER A 202 -12.21 -21.98 -17.61
C SER A 202 -11.48 -22.02 -16.28
N MET A 203 -11.63 -23.12 -15.56
CA MET A 203 -10.84 -23.41 -14.36
C MET A 203 -9.98 -24.66 -14.61
N SER A 204 -8.68 -24.60 -14.28
CA SER A 204 -7.76 -25.73 -14.38
C SER A 204 -7.09 -25.96 -13.03
N VAL A 205 -7.15 -27.20 -12.57
CA VAL A 205 -6.42 -27.66 -11.35
C VAL A 205 -5.40 -28.69 -11.78
N LYS A 206 -4.12 -28.40 -11.57
CA LYS A 206 -3.00 -29.28 -11.95
C LYS A 206 -2.03 -29.42 -10.78
N ALA A 207 -1.69 -30.65 -10.44
CA ALA A 207 -0.64 -30.97 -9.49
C ALA A 207 0.44 -31.84 -10.17
N ASN A 208 1.72 -31.54 -9.93
CA ASN A 208 2.82 -32.39 -10.39
C ASN A 208 3.02 -33.63 -9.51
N GLY A 209 2.45 -33.65 -8.33
CA GLY A 209 2.38 -34.77 -7.40
C GLY A 209 0.94 -35.28 -7.29
N ASN A 210 0.51 -35.56 -6.07
CA ASN A 210 -0.82 -36.08 -5.81
C ASN A 210 -1.86 -34.94 -5.70
N LEU A 211 -3.05 -35.19 -6.20
CA LEU A 211 -4.25 -34.41 -5.89
C LEU A 211 -5.19 -35.29 -5.09
N SER A 212 -5.54 -34.93 -3.87
CA SER A 212 -6.52 -35.61 -3.02
C SER A 212 -7.72 -34.72 -2.79
N LEU A 213 -8.92 -35.31 -2.93
CA LEU A 213 -10.19 -34.65 -2.62
C LEU A 213 -10.93 -35.54 -1.62
N GLU A 214 -11.14 -35.04 -0.41
CA GLU A 214 -11.80 -35.76 0.67
C GLU A 214 -12.91 -34.90 1.27
N ALA A 215 -14.10 -35.46 1.36
CA ALA A 215 -15.27 -34.80 1.96
C ALA A 215 -16.32 -35.85 2.35
N THR A 216 -17.26 -35.43 3.20
CA THR A 216 -18.45 -36.25 3.51
C THR A 216 -19.28 -36.55 2.24
N SER A 217 -19.34 -35.58 1.31
CA SER A 217 -20.02 -35.72 0.02
C SER A 217 -19.25 -34.96 -1.07
N ILE A 218 -19.06 -35.58 -2.23
CA ILE A 218 -18.46 -34.97 -3.42
C ILE A 218 -19.46 -35.09 -4.57
N ALA A 219 -19.84 -33.97 -5.17
CA ALA A 219 -20.71 -33.91 -6.36
C ALA A 219 -19.91 -33.35 -7.55
N ILE A 220 -19.82 -34.10 -8.64
CA ILE A 220 -19.22 -33.67 -9.90
C ILE A 220 -20.31 -33.66 -10.97
N LYS A 221 -20.55 -32.49 -11.58
CA LYS A 221 -21.57 -32.30 -12.64
C LYS A 221 -20.95 -31.65 -13.85
N ALA A 222 -21.20 -32.19 -15.01
CA ALA A 222 -20.84 -31.60 -16.31
C ALA A 222 -22.10 -31.57 -17.21
N SER A 223 -22.31 -30.46 -17.91
CA SER A 223 -23.46 -30.28 -18.80
C SER A 223 -23.31 -31.05 -20.12
N VAL A 224 -22.07 -31.30 -20.53
CA VAL A 224 -21.77 -31.95 -21.82
C VAL A 224 -20.95 -33.23 -21.61
N ASN A 225 -19.71 -33.14 -21.15
CA ASN A 225 -18.83 -34.29 -21.06
C ASN A 225 -18.10 -34.30 -19.69
N LEU A 226 -18.01 -35.48 -19.13
CA LEU A 226 -17.09 -35.78 -18.00
C LEU A 226 -16.13 -36.88 -18.46
N ASN A 227 -14.85 -36.58 -18.58
CA ASN A 227 -13.78 -37.54 -18.90
C ASN A 227 -12.98 -37.88 -17.67
N VAL A 228 -12.81 -39.18 -17.40
CA VAL A 228 -11.93 -39.71 -16.36
C VAL A 228 -10.92 -40.65 -17.00
N GLU A 229 -9.66 -40.32 -17.01
CA GLU A 229 -8.58 -41.05 -17.69
C GLU A 229 -7.40 -41.26 -16.77
N ALA A 230 -6.81 -42.42 -16.82
CA ALA A 230 -5.56 -42.75 -16.15
C ALA A 230 -4.71 -43.72 -17.00
N ASN A 231 -3.42 -43.47 -17.12
CA ASN A 231 -2.48 -44.37 -17.79
C ASN A 231 -2.28 -45.72 -17.04
N GLY A 232 -2.58 -45.75 -15.75
CA GLY A 232 -2.51 -46.94 -14.92
C GLY A 232 -3.88 -47.50 -14.61
N MET A 233 -4.41 -47.25 -13.44
CA MET A 233 -5.63 -47.84 -12.92
C MET A 233 -6.65 -46.79 -12.48
N VAL A 234 -7.91 -47.00 -12.80
CA VAL A 234 -9.06 -46.28 -12.21
C VAL A 234 -9.78 -47.25 -11.27
N ASN A 235 -9.82 -46.92 -9.99
CA ASN A 235 -10.56 -47.68 -8.98
C ASN A 235 -11.83 -46.93 -8.59
N LEU A 236 -13.00 -47.54 -8.76
CA LEU A 236 -14.29 -47.08 -8.27
C LEU A 236 -14.82 -48.07 -7.23
N LYS A 237 -14.89 -47.66 -5.97
CA LYS A 237 -15.35 -48.49 -4.87
C LYS A 237 -16.44 -47.82 -4.08
N ALA A 238 -17.54 -48.48 -3.85
CA ALA A 238 -18.60 -48.02 -2.97
C ALA A 238 -18.81 -49.06 -1.84
N GLY A 239 -19.03 -48.61 -0.61
CA GLY A 239 -19.37 -49.48 0.52
C GLY A 239 -20.81 -49.97 0.48
N GLY A 240 -21.69 -49.26 -0.21
CA GLY A 240 -23.08 -49.62 -0.46
C GLY A 240 -23.32 -49.90 -1.94
N MET A 241 -23.98 -49.00 -2.66
CA MET A 241 -24.35 -49.20 -4.05
C MET A 241 -23.48 -48.35 -4.99
N LEU A 242 -23.00 -48.96 -6.07
CA LEU A 242 -22.38 -48.23 -7.21
C LEU A 242 -23.41 -48.26 -8.36
N GLY A 243 -24.01 -47.13 -8.68
CA GLY A 243 -24.95 -46.95 -9.78
C GLY A 243 -24.25 -46.39 -11.03
N LEU A 244 -24.36 -47.08 -12.16
CA LEU A 244 -23.95 -46.59 -13.50
C LEU A 244 -25.19 -46.57 -14.38
N GLN A 245 -25.64 -45.42 -14.81
CA GLN A 245 -26.87 -45.28 -15.60
C GLN A 245 -26.60 -44.38 -16.81
N ALA A 246 -27.10 -44.81 -17.96
CA ALA A 246 -27.11 -44.06 -19.20
C ALA A 246 -28.51 -44.10 -19.79
N SER A 247 -29.01 -42.94 -20.31
CA SER A 247 -30.28 -42.90 -21.08
C SER A 247 -30.14 -43.44 -22.49
N GLY A 248 -28.92 -43.58 -22.98
CA GLY A 248 -28.56 -44.23 -24.23
C GLY A 248 -27.77 -45.49 -24.00
N ALA A 249 -26.71 -45.73 -24.77
CA ALA A 249 -25.85 -46.89 -24.58
C ALA A 249 -24.83 -46.73 -23.44
N ALA A 250 -24.71 -47.72 -22.58
CA ALA A 250 -23.57 -47.89 -21.68
C ALA A 250 -22.64 -49.00 -22.25
N THR A 251 -21.40 -48.67 -22.53
CA THR A 251 -20.42 -49.63 -23.09
C THR A 251 -19.35 -49.95 -22.05
N LEU A 252 -19.11 -51.21 -21.78
CA LEU A 252 -18.02 -51.72 -20.99
C LEU A 252 -17.11 -52.55 -21.91
N GLN A 253 -15.89 -52.11 -22.14
CA GLN A 253 -14.94 -52.72 -23.05
C GLN A 253 -13.59 -52.97 -22.38
N GLY A 254 -13.01 -54.13 -22.58
CA GLY A 254 -11.68 -54.49 -22.12
C GLY A 254 -11.23 -55.79 -22.73
N ALA A 255 -9.90 -56.09 -22.69
CA ALA A 255 -9.40 -57.39 -23.13
C ALA A 255 -10.00 -58.56 -22.30
N VAL A 256 -10.29 -58.28 -21.03
CA VAL A 256 -11.06 -59.19 -20.16
C VAL A 256 -12.00 -58.32 -19.31
N VAL A 257 -13.28 -58.72 -19.30
CA VAL A 257 -14.32 -58.10 -18.45
C VAL A 257 -14.80 -59.17 -17.46
N ASN A 258 -14.43 -59.04 -16.18
CA ASN A 258 -14.90 -59.96 -15.14
C ASN A 258 -16.06 -59.33 -14.39
N VAL A 259 -17.20 -60.02 -14.35
CA VAL A 259 -18.35 -59.64 -13.54
C VAL A 259 -18.58 -60.77 -12.53
N GLN A 260 -18.51 -60.48 -11.25
CA GLN A 260 -18.69 -61.45 -10.15
C GLN A 260 -19.92 -61.09 -9.34
N GLY A 261 -20.72 -62.08 -8.99
CA GLY A 261 -21.96 -61.94 -8.25
C GLY A 261 -23.18 -62.42 -9.04
N ILE A 262 -24.38 -62.11 -8.52
CA ILE A 262 -25.61 -62.41 -9.18
C ILE A 262 -25.83 -61.37 -10.25
N THR A 263 -25.82 -61.74 -11.53
CA THR A 263 -26.08 -60.85 -12.68
C THR A 263 -27.47 -61.04 -13.20
N ASN A 264 -28.23 -59.97 -13.33
CA ASN A 264 -29.57 -59.94 -13.91
C ASN A 264 -29.55 -59.08 -15.18
N PHE A 265 -29.75 -59.70 -16.32
CA PHE A 265 -29.93 -58.99 -17.60
C PHE A 265 -31.42 -59.00 -17.93
N SER A 266 -32.07 -57.85 -17.83
CA SER A 266 -33.45 -57.76 -18.32
C SER A 266 -33.47 -57.04 -19.70
N PRO A 267 -34.29 -57.47 -20.65
CA PRO A 267 -34.36 -56.84 -21.95
C PRO A 267 -34.85 -55.39 -21.92
#